data_ecf9f58f0fb6782348abba6bb1bbf736
#
_entry.id   ecf9f58f0fb6782348abba6bb1bbf736
#
_cell.length_a   1.000
_cell.length_b   1.000
_cell.length_c   1.000
_cell.angle_alpha   90.00
_cell.angle_beta   90.00
_cell.angle_gamma   90.00
#
_symmetry.space_group_name_H-M   'P 1'
#
loop_
_entity.id
_entity.type
_entity.pdbx_description
1 polymer ?
#
loop_
_entity_poly.entity_id
_entity_poly.type
_entity_poly.pdbx_seq_one_letter_code
_entity_poly.pdbx_strand_id
1 'polypeptide(L)'
;MSDKTTSSLLYLNGVSVSFDGFKALNSLSFIVEPGELRAIIGPNGAGKTTMMDIITGKTRPDSGDVFFDGGKIDLTKRDEAEIAQLGIGRKFQKPTVFESHTVWDNLELALNRKRGVFATLFYSLTAGDKARIEEILETVRLTHRKDELAANLSHGQKQWLEIGMLLAQEPKLLLVDEPVAGMTDAETAETAILLKEIAKTRSVVVVEHDMGFIRDLGVKVTCLAEGSVLAEGAIDFVSNDQKVIENYLGR
;
A
#
# COMPACT_ATOMS: atom_id res chain seq x y z
N MET A 1 -22.69 -2.40 -16.09
CA MET A 1 -21.72 -2.10 -15.02
C MET A 1 -22.51 -1.69 -13.80
N SER A 2 -22.22 -2.26 -12.62
CA SER A 2 -22.97 -1.91 -11.41
C SER A 2 -22.56 -0.51 -10.94
N ASP A 3 -23.47 0.21 -10.26
CA ASP A 3 -23.23 1.56 -9.67
C ASP A 3 -21.94 1.61 -8.82
N LYS A 4 -21.58 0.51 -8.16
CA LYS A 4 -20.39 0.38 -7.33
C LYS A 4 -19.07 0.48 -8.10
N THR A 5 -19.02 0.05 -9.36
CA THR A 5 -17.83 0.13 -10.20
C THR A 5 -17.49 1.57 -10.58
N THR A 6 -18.52 2.43 -10.72
CA THR A 6 -18.36 3.81 -11.18
C THR A 6 -17.93 4.78 -10.08
N SER A 7 -18.13 4.44 -8.80
CA SER A 7 -17.77 5.30 -7.67
C SER A 7 -16.46 4.91 -6.97
N SER A 8 -16.01 3.65 -7.12
CA SER A 8 -14.83 3.13 -6.42
C SER A 8 -13.51 3.49 -7.10
N LEU A 9 -12.45 3.67 -6.31
CA LEU A 9 -11.09 3.80 -6.84
C LEU A 9 -10.55 2.44 -7.31
N LEU A 10 -10.75 1.39 -6.50
CA LEU A 10 -10.37 0.01 -6.81
C LEU A 10 -11.58 -0.90 -6.61
N TYR A 11 -11.80 -1.81 -7.55
CA TYR A 11 -12.88 -2.80 -7.50
C TYR A 11 -12.40 -4.17 -7.98
N LEU A 12 -12.39 -5.14 -7.09
CA LEU A 12 -12.19 -6.56 -7.38
C LEU A 12 -13.55 -7.25 -7.34
N ASN A 13 -13.85 -8.07 -8.34
CA ASN A 13 -15.13 -8.78 -8.46
C ASN A 13 -14.92 -10.26 -8.77
N GLY A 14 -15.19 -11.12 -7.79
CA GLY A 14 -15.13 -12.56 -7.97
C GLY A 14 -13.75 -13.10 -8.36
N VAL A 15 -12.68 -12.44 -7.91
CA VAL A 15 -11.30 -12.75 -8.30
C VAL A 15 -10.88 -14.10 -7.70
N SER A 16 -10.43 -15.02 -8.56
CA SER A 16 -9.87 -16.30 -8.14
C SER A 16 -8.51 -16.53 -8.78
N VAL A 17 -7.61 -17.16 -8.03
CA VAL A 17 -6.31 -17.61 -8.52
C VAL A 17 -5.84 -18.84 -7.76
N SER A 18 -5.23 -19.79 -8.50
CA SER A 18 -4.70 -21.03 -7.94
C SER A 18 -3.22 -21.19 -8.31
N PHE A 19 -2.44 -21.76 -7.39
CA PHE A 19 -1.04 -22.14 -7.62
C PHE A 19 -0.90 -23.64 -7.30
N ASP A 20 -0.47 -24.43 -8.25
CA ASP A 20 -0.26 -25.87 -8.11
C ASP A 20 -1.46 -26.62 -7.47
N GLY A 21 -2.68 -26.21 -7.84
CA GLY A 21 -3.93 -26.77 -7.31
C GLY A 21 -4.39 -26.19 -5.98
N PHE A 22 -3.58 -25.35 -5.31
CA PHE A 22 -3.99 -24.62 -4.13
C PHE A 22 -4.66 -23.30 -4.52
N LYS A 23 -5.90 -23.11 -4.07
CA LYS A 23 -6.68 -21.89 -4.36
C LYS A 23 -6.27 -20.78 -3.39
N ALA A 24 -5.44 -19.86 -3.85
CA ALA A 24 -4.94 -18.74 -3.04
C ALA A 24 -5.97 -17.61 -2.89
N LEU A 25 -6.78 -17.35 -3.93
CA LEU A 25 -7.98 -16.52 -3.84
C LEU A 25 -9.19 -17.29 -4.38
N ASN A 26 -10.32 -17.12 -3.73
CA ASN A 26 -11.55 -17.84 -4.00
C ASN A 26 -12.73 -16.87 -4.10
N SER A 27 -13.06 -16.44 -5.32
CA SER A 27 -14.15 -15.50 -5.61
C SER A 27 -14.11 -14.23 -4.74
N LEU A 28 -12.89 -13.69 -4.53
CA LEU A 28 -12.66 -12.51 -3.72
C LEU A 28 -13.31 -11.28 -4.36
N SER A 29 -14.16 -10.59 -3.60
CA SER A 29 -14.68 -9.27 -3.98
C SER A 29 -14.26 -8.24 -2.95
N PHE A 30 -13.68 -7.12 -3.40
CA PHE A 30 -13.12 -6.09 -2.53
C PHE A 30 -13.23 -4.72 -3.19
N ILE A 31 -13.54 -3.68 -2.40
CA ILE A 31 -13.75 -2.33 -2.91
C ILE A 31 -12.95 -1.36 -2.06
N VAL A 32 -12.29 -0.38 -2.70
CA VAL A 32 -11.68 0.79 -2.05
C VAL A 32 -12.26 2.05 -2.66
N GLU A 33 -12.78 2.93 -1.81
CA GLU A 33 -13.31 4.22 -2.22
C GLU A 33 -12.18 5.26 -2.36
N PRO A 34 -12.38 6.34 -3.13
CA PRO A 34 -11.42 7.44 -3.17
C PRO A 34 -11.23 8.07 -1.78
N GLY A 35 -9.97 8.26 -1.36
CA GLY A 35 -9.62 8.83 -0.05
C GLY A 35 -9.82 7.87 1.13
N GLU A 36 -10.08 6.60 0.87
CA GLU A 36 -10.26 5.60 1.92
C GLU A 36 -8.92 5.10 2.47
N LEU A 37 -8.80 5.04 3.81
CA LEU A 37 -7.82 4.25 4.52
C LEU A 37 -8.49 2.95 4.98
N ARG A 38 -8.01 1.81 4.44
CA ARG A 38 -8.56 0.49 4.70
C ARG A 38 -7.48 -0.42 5.28
N ALA A 39 -7.81 -1.14 6.34
CA ALA A 39 -6.96 -2.20 6.87
C ALA A 39 -7.42 -3.58 6.40
N ILE A 40 -6.46 -4.46 6.12
CA ILE A 40 -6.69 -5.86 5.78
C ILE A 40 -5.96 -6.71 6.80
N ILE A 41 -6.69 -7.62 7.42
CA ILE A 41 -6.18 -8.59 8.39
C ILE A 41 -6.48 -10.02 7.91
N GLY A 42 -5.90 -10.99 8.58
CA GLY A 42 -6.17 -12.41 8.33
C GLY A 42 -4.96 -13.28 8.61
N PRO A 43 -5.12 -14.59 8.76
CA PRO A 43 -4.02 -15.51 9.04
C PRO A 43 -3.01 -15.56 7.88
N ASN A 44 -1.86 -16.18 8.14
CA ASN A 44 -0.91 -16.51 7.07
C ASN A 44 -1.57 -17.46 6.07
N GLY A 45 -1.35 -17.22 4.79
CA GLY A 45 -2.03 -17.97 3.71
C GLY A 45 -3.46 -17.53 3.40
N ALA A 46 -4.01 -16.51 4.05
CA ALA A 46 -5.37 -15.99 3.77
C ALA A 46 -5.54 -15.36 2.39
N GLY A 47 -4.46 -15.15 1.63
CA GLY A 47 -4.50 -14.55 0.29
C GLY A 47 -4.14 -13.06 0.25
N LYS A 48 -3.75 -12.44 1.38
CA LYS A 48 -3.44 -10.99 1.46
C LYS A 48 -2.38 -10.55 0.44
N THR A 49 -1.22 -11.21 0.44
CA THR A 49 -0.12 -10.94 -0.51
C THR A 49 -0.53 -11.20 -1.95
N THR A 50 -1.24 -12.30 -2.20
CA THR A 50 -1.74 -12.66 -3.53
C THR A 50 -2.72 -11.61 -4.06
N MET A 51 -3.60 -11.08 -3.21
CA MET A 51 -4.50 -9.99 -3.59
C MET A 51 -3.70 -8.74 -4.00
N MET A 52 -2.69 -8.35 -3.22
CA MET A 52 -1.81 -7.23 -3.56
C MET A 52 -1.02 -7.50 -4.86
N ASP A 53 -0.53 -8.71 -5.06
CA ASP A 53 0.18 -9.12 -6.29
C ASP A 53 -0.72 -9.03 -7.53
N ILE A 54 -2.02 -9.31 -7.39
CA ILE A 54 -2.99 -9.14 -8.49
C ILE A 54 -3.25 -7.67 -8.76
N ILE A 55 -3.45 -6.84 -7.72
CA ILE A 55 -3.68 -5.40 -7.88
C ILE A 55 -2.49 -4.72 -8.56
N THR A 56 -1.28 -5.17 -8.29
CA THR A 56 -0.05 -4.63 -8.90
C THR A 56 0.35 -5.27 -10.22
N GLY A 57 -0.38 -6.28 -10.70
CA GLY A 57 -0.13 -6.95 -11.98
C GLY A 57 0.98 -8.01 -11.95
N LYS A 58 1.58 -8.26 -10.79
CA LYS A 58 2.60 -9.29 -10.60
C LYS A 58 2.04 -10.72 -10.77
N THR A 59 0.76 -10.89 -10.42
CA THR A 59 0.03 -12.16 -10.61
C THR A 59 -1.23 -11.89 -11.44
N ARG A 60 -1.52 -12.76 -12.40
CA ARG A 60 -2.77 -12.73 -13.18
C ARG A 60 -3.81 -13.59 -12.49
N PRO A 61 -5.06 -13.12 -12.34
CA PRO A 61 -6.14 -13.97 -11.84
C PRO A 61 -6.56 -15.01 -12.90
N ASP A 62 -7.03 -16.17 -12.44
CA ASP A 62 -7.61 -17.20 -13.30
C ASP A 62 -9.02 -16.80 -13.78
N SER A 63 -9.75 -16.05 -12.92
CA SER A 63 -11.09 -15.52 -13.20
C SER A 63 -11.42 -14.32 -12.34
N GLY A 64 -12.46 -13.58 -12.73
CA GLY A 64 -12.89 -12.35 -12.09
C GLY A 64 -12.30 -11.10 -12.74
N ASP A 65 -12.70 -9.95 -12.25
CA ASP A 65 -12.35 -8.66 -12.81
C ASP A 65 -11.64 -7.79 -11.77
N VAL A 66 -10.68 -6.96 -12.22
CA VAL A 66 -9.99 -5.97 -11.39
C VAL A 66 -10.01 -4.62 -12.10
N PHE A 67 -10.81 -3.69 -11.58
CA PHE A 67 -10.98 -2.36 -12.15
C PHE A 67 -10.39 -1.27 -11.26
N PHE A 68 -9.87 -0.24 -11.89
CA PHE A 68 -9.31 0.96 -11.26
C PHE A 68 -9.92 2.24 -11.84
N ASP A 69 -9.89 3.33 -11.05
CA ASP A 69 -10.34 4.68 -11.43
C ASP A 69 -11.78 4.72 -11.97
N GLY A 70 -12.73 4.29 -11.14
CA GLY A 70 -14.16 4.30 -11.50
C GLY A 70 -14.52 3.30 -12.61
N GLY A 71 -13.84 2.18 -12.67
CA GLY A 71 -14.09 1.14 -13.67
C GLY A 71 -13.54 1.45 -15.06
N LYS A 72 -12.79 2.54 -15.22
CA LYS A 72 -12.24 2.96 -16.53
C LYS A 72 -11.07 2.08 -16.98
N ILE A 73 -10.35 1.49 -16.05
CA ILE A 73 -9.11 0.76 -16.29
C ILE A 73 -9.26 -0.67 -15.80
N ASP A 74 -9.11 -1.63 -16.69
CA ASP A 74 -9.04 -3.05 -16.39
C ASP A 74 -7.57 -3.41 -16.12
N LEU A 75 -7.24 -3.67 -14.85
CA LEU A 75 -5.87 -3.98 -14.43
C LEU A 75 -5.42 -5.37 -14.89
N THR A 76 -6.35 -6.29 -15.16
CA THR A 76 -6.00 -7.64 -15.63
C THR A 76 -5.31 -7.62 -17.00
N LYS A 77 -5.43 -6.53 -17.74
CA LYS A 77 -4.84 -6.30 -19.07
C LYS A 77 -3.57 -5.46 -19.05
N ARG A 78 -3.08 -5.08 -17.85
CA ARG A 78 -1.91 -4.22 -17.68
C ARG A 78 -0.74 -4.99 -17.09
N ASP A 79 0.48 -4.54 -17.37
CA ASP A 79 1.67 -5.02 -16.67
C ASP A 79 2.00 -4.20 -15.42
N GLU A 80 2.97 -4.65 -14.62
CA GLU A 80 3.38 -3.97 -13.37
C GLU A 80 3.81 -2.52 -13.61
N ALA A 81 4.55 -2.26 -14.70
CA ALA A 81 5.08 -0.92 -15.00
C ALA A 81 3.94 0.03 -15.41
N GLU A 82 3.00 -0.44 -16.21
CA GLU A 82 1.80 0.31 -16.58
C GLU A 82 0.95 0.63 -15.33
N ILE A 83 0.75 -0.36 -14.44
CA ILE A 83 -0.03 -0.20 -13.22
C ILE A 83 0.62 0.82 -12.26
N ALA A 84 1.94 0.78 -12.11
CA ALA A 84 2.65 1.79 -11.33
C ALA A 84 2.47 3.20 -11.92
N GLN A 85 2.52 3.34 -13.25
CA GLN A 85 2.28 4.62 -13.95
C GLN A 85 0.83 5.13 -13.83
N LEU A 86 -0.13 4.24 -13.63
CA LEU A 86 -1.53 4.61 -13.35
C LEU A 86 -1.73 5.19 -11.95
N GLY A 87 -0.71 5.09 -11.09
CA GLY A 87 -0.72 5.63 -9.74
C GLY A 87 -1.08 4.61 -8.67
N ILE A 88 -0.73 3.35 -8.86
CA ILE A 88 -0.78 2.32 -7.81
C ILE A 88 0.64 2.07 -7.32
N GLY A 89 0.94 2.51 -6.08
CA GLY A 89 2.23 2.28 -5.43
C GLY A 89 2.13 1.16 -4.40
N ARG A 90 3.16 0.31 -4.32
CA ARG A 90 3.25 -0.74 -3.29
C ARG A 90 4.56 -0.65 -2.53
N LYS A 91 4.45 -0.60 -1.20
CA LYS A 91 5.53 -0.83 -0.26
C LYS A 91 5.61 -2.32 0.05
N PHE A 92 6.79 -2.90 -0.16
CA PHE A 92 7.07 -4.30 0.20
C PHE A 92 7.51 -4.41 1.67
N GLN A 93 7.49 -5.62 2.22
CA GLN A 93 7.91 -5.90 3.61
C GLN A 93 9.37 -5.51 3.89
N LYS A 94 10.29 -5.74 2.93
CA LYS A 94 11.71 -5.38 3.09
C LYS A 94 11.93 -3.96 2.55
N PRO A 95 12.55 -3.07 3.33
CA PRO A 95 12.90 -1.73 2.85
C PRO A 95 13.80 -1.79 1.62
N THR A 96 13.47 -0.97 0.62
CA THR A 96 14.18 -0.90 -0.67
C THR A 96 14.92 0.43 -0.83
N VAL A 97 15.37 1.02 0.28
CA VAL A 97 16.12 2.27 0.27
C VAL A 97 17.55 2.07 -0.21
N PHE A 98 18.09 3.05 -0.91
CA PHE A 98 19.50 3.09 -1.32
C PHE A 98 20.36 3.54 -0.14
N GLU A 99 20.91 2.59 0.62
CA GLU A 99 21.62 2.86 1.87
C GLU A 99 22.87 3.74 1.72
N SER A 100 23.54 3.69 0.57
CA SER A 100 24.72 4.49 0.24
C SER A 100 24.40 5.94 -0.18
N HIS A 101 23.13 6.29 -0.27
CA HIS A 101 22.65 7.62 -0.64
C HIS A 101 22.06 8.33 0.57
N THR A 102 22.00 9.66 0.50
CA THR A 102 21.31 10.45 1.53
C THR A 102 19.80 10.22 1.47
N VAL A 103 19.09 10.61 2.53
CA VAL A 103 17.63 10.62 2.55
C VAL A 103 17.08 11.47 1.41
N TRP A 104 17.70 12.65 1.18
CA TRP A 104 17.36 13.52 0.05
C TRP A 104 17.53 12.83 -1.30
N ASP A 105 18.69 12.19 -1.54
CA ASP A 105 18.98 11.54 -2.82
C ASP A 105 18.00 10.38 -3.09
N ASN A 106 17.60 9.62 -2.06
CA ASN A 106 16.60 8.57 -2.20
C ASN A 106 15.26 9.13 -2.71
N LEU A 107 14.80 10.26 -2.16
CA LEU A 107 13.57 10.91 -2.60
C LEU A 107 13.71 11.50 -4.00
N GLU A 108 14.87 12.11 -4.32
CA GLU A 108 15.15 12.64 -5.63
C GLU A 108 15.10 11.58 -6.73
N LEU A 109 15.71 10.40 -6.48
CA LEU A 109 15.69 9.26 -7.39
C LEU A 109 14.28 8.69 -7.59
N ALA A 110 13.41 8.82 -6.58
CA ALA A 110 12.04 8.31 -6.62
C ALA A 110 11.05 9.24 -7.31
N LEU A 111 11.39 10.51 -7.57
CA LEU A 111 10.48 11.47 -8.21
C LEU A 111 9.93 10.96 -9.54
N ASN A 112 8.61 11.13 -9.73
CA ASN A 112 7.94 10.77 -10.98
C ASN A 112 8.31 11.75 -12.10
N ARG A 113 9.16 11.31 -13.02
CA ARG A 113 9.67 12.14 -14.11
C ARG A 113 9.71 11.40 -15.44
N LYS A 114 9.61 12.16 -16.52
CA LYS A 114 9.85 11.63 -17.87
C LYS A 114 11.32 11.22 -18.00
N ARG A 115 11.58 9.92 -18.05
CA ARG A 115 12.91 9.34 -18.19
C ARG A 115 13.27 9.23 -19.68
N GLY A 116 13.75 10.32 -20.27
CA GLY A 116 14.38 10.30 -21.61
C GLY A 116 15.90 10.35 -21.47
N VAL A 117 16.65 9.70 -22.39
CA VAL A 117 18.13 9.65 -22.34
C VAL A 117 18.74 11.06 -22.24
N PHE A 118 18.24 12.01 -23.03
CA PHE A 118 18.70 13.40 -22.99
C PHE A 118 18.24 14.14 -21.71
N ALA A 119 17.06 13.85 -21.20
CA ALA A 119 16.56 14.44 -19.96
C ALA A 119 17.38 13.99 -18.74
N THR A 120 17.92 12.77 -18.77
CA THR A 120 18.77 12.23 -17.70
C THR A 120 20.19 12.82 -17.75
N LEU A 121 20.72 13.09 -18.96
CA LEU A 121 22.09 13.58 -19.15
C LEU A 121 22.26 15.06 -18.71
N PHE A 122 21.20 15.87 -18.84
CA PHE A 122 21.19 17.30 -18.50
C PHE A 122 20.27 17.60 -17.30
N TYR A 123 20.13 16.63 -16.42
CA TYR A 123 19.23 16.70 -15.29
C TYR A 123 19.68 17.74 -14.26
N SER A 124 18.78 18.62 -13.86
CA SER A 124 18.88 19.45 -12.66
C SER A 124 17.53 19.53 -11.95
N LEU A 125 17.56 19.47 -10.62
CA LEU A 125 16.38 19.67 -9.79
C LEU A 125 15.77 21.05 -10.04
N THR A 126 14.52 21.09 -10.45
CA THR A 126 13.75 22.35 -10.50
C THR A 126 13.40 22.84 -9.11
N ALA A 127 13.00 24.11 -8.96
CA ALA A 127 12.50 24.63 -7.69
C ALA A 127 11.26 23.85 -7.21
N GLY A 128 10.38 23.44 -8.14
CA GLY A 128 9.20 22.62 -7.82
C GLY A 128 9.55 21.25 -7.28
N ASP A 129 10.59 20.61 -7.84
CA ASP A 129 11.05 19.30 -7.37
C ASP A 129 11.61 19.38 -5.95
N LYS A 130 12.41 20.42 -5.67
CA LYS A 130 12.95 20.66 -4.32
C LYS A 130 11.84 20.88 -3.30
N ALA A 131 10.87 21.73 -3.62
CA ALA A 131 9.72 21.97 -2.77
C ALA A 131 8.92 20.66 -2.53
N ARG A 132 8.79 19.80 -3.56
CA ARG A 132 8.11 18.53 -3.43
C ARG A 132 8.87 17.55 -2.51
N ILE A 133 10.21 17.49 -2.61
CA ILE A 133 11.03 16.68 -1.71
C ILE A 133 10.91 17.18 -0.27
N GLU A 134 10.94 18.50 -0.05
CA GLU A 134 10.78 19.10 1.28
C GLU A 134 9.41 18.79 1.89
N GLU A 135 8.32 18.89 1.12
CA GLU A 135 6.97 18.51 1.55
C GLU A 135 6.90 17.02 1.95
N ILE A 136 7.54 16.13 1.16
CA ILE A 136 7.58 14.71 1.47
C ILE A 136 8.39 14.46 2.75
N LEU A 137 9.56 15.11 2.90
CA LEU A 137 10.40 15.00 4.10
C LEU A 137 9.65 15.42 5.37
N GLU A 138 8.86 16.49 5.28
CA GLU A 138 7.99 16.93 6.37
C GLU A 138 6.92 15.87 6.68
N THR A 139 6.22 15.37 5.65
CA THR A 139 5.21 14.33 5.79
C THR A 139 5.76 13.09 6.48
N VAL A 140 6.92 12.57 6.02
CA VAL A 140 7.55 11.36 6.59
C VAL A 140 8.47 11.65 7.78
N ARG A 141 8.50 12.93 8.30
CA ARG A 141 9.22 13.35 9.51
C ARG A 141 10.74 13.14 9.48
N LEU A 142 11.31 13.20 8.29
CA LEU A 142 12.75 13.03 8.07
C LEU A 142 13.48 14.32 7.69
N THR A 143 12.85 15.50 7.81
CA THR A 143 13.45 16.80 7.44
C THR A 143 14.80 17.04 8.12
N HIS A 144 14.93 16.69 9.40
CA HIS A 144 16.15 16.85 10.17
C HIS A 144 17.25 15.83 9.84
N ARG A 145 16.94 14.81 9.03
CA ARG A 145 17.83 13.74 8.58
C ARG A 145 18.15 13.79 7.09
N LYS A 146 17.69 14.84 6.38
CA LYS A 146 17.72 14.88 4.91
C LYS A 146 19.11 14.68 4.29
N ASP A 147 20.16 15.16 4.96
CA ASP A 147 21.55 15.08 4.48
C ASP A 147 22.30 13.85 5.02
N GLU A 148 21.65 13.01 5.84
CA GLU A 148 22.24 11.78 6.37
C GLU A 148 22.12 10.64 5.37
N LEU A 149 23.08 9.70 5.40
CA LEU A 149 22.99 8.45 4.64
C LEU A 149 21.82 7.60 5.16
N ALA A 150 21.05 7.03 4.26
CA ALA A 150 19.94 6.15 4.62
C ALA A 150 20.39 4.92 5.44
N ALA A 151 21.66 4.49 5.31
CA ALA A 151 22.25 3.46 6.15
C ALA A 151 22.16 3.77 7.65
N ASN A 152 22.24 5.05 8.05
CA ASN A 152 22.26 5.51 9.44
C ASN A 152 20.86 5.63 10.07
N LEU A 153 19.81 5.46 9.29
CA LEU A 153 18.42 5.51 9.77
C LEU A 153 18.09 4.26 10.60
N SER A 154 17.23 4.42 11.61
CA SER A 154 16.59 3.30 12.29
C SER A 154 15.76 2.49 11.31
N HIS A 155 15.35 1.27 11.70
CA HIS A 155 14.48 0.45 10.87
C HIS A 155 13.17 1.17 10.55
N GLY A 156 12.50 1.77 11.53
CA GLY A 156 11.28 2.55 11.34
C GLY A 156 11.47 3.75 10.42
N GLN A 157 12.58 4.50 10.58
CA GLN A 157 12.91 5.62 9.71
C GLN A 157 13.16 5.20 8.25
N LYS A 158 13.77 4.02 8.02
CA LYS A 158 13.89 3.45 6.66
C LYS A 158 12.53 3.12 6.06
N GLN A 159 11.60 2.60 6.86
CA GLN A 159 10.22 2.37 6.43
C GLN A 159 9.50 3.67 6.05
N TRP A 160 9.69 4.75 6.84
CA TRP A 160 9.14 6.07 6.51
C TRP A 160 9.75 6.66 5.25
N LEU A 161 11.07 6.50 5.06
CA LEU A 161 11.74 6.92 3.82
C LEU A 161 11.16 6.20 2.61
N GLU A 162 10.91 4.89 2.71
CA GLU A 162 10.30 4.10 1.63
C GLU A 162 8.88 4.58 1.31
N ILE A 163 8.08 4.90 2.32
CA ILE A 163 6.76 5.54 2.12
C ILE A 163 6.94 6.89 1.40
N GLY A 164 7.95 7.69 1.79
CA GLY A 164 8.29 8.95 1.12
C GLY A 164 8.66 8.75 -0.35
N MET A 165 9.46 7.74 -0.67
CA MET A 165 9.80 7.39 -2.06
C MET A 165 8.57 7.00 -2.87
N LEU A 166 7.60 6.31 -2.29
CA LEU A 166 6.32 6.06 -2.95
C LEU A 166 5.51 7.33 -3.14
N LEU A 167 5.45 8.22 -2.15
CA LEU A 167 4.77 9.51 -2.26
C LEU A 167 5.37 10.41 -3.36
N ALA A 168 6.68 10.28 -3.60
CA ALA A 168 7.37 10.99 -4.69
C ALA A 168 6.89 10.57 -6.09
N GLN A 169 6.30 9.38 -6.22
CA GLN A 169 5.70 8.88 -7.45
C GLN A 169 4.26 9.34 -7.66
N GLU A 170 3.70 10.13 -6.73
CA GLU A 170 2.34 10.68 -6.77
C GLU A 170 1.23 9.63 -6.95
N PRO A 171 1.21 8.56 -6.13
CA PRO A 171 0.22 7.51 -6.28
C PRO A 171 -1.18 7.99 -5.88
N LYS A 172 -2.21 7.45 -6.55
CA LYS A 172 -3.62 7.58 -6.16
C LYS A 172 -3.99 6.55 -5.08
N LEU A 173 -3.36 5.37 -5.14
CA LEU A 173 -3.53 4.26 -4.21
C LEU A 173 -2.17 3.77 -3.71
N LEU A 174 -2.00 3.74 -2.38
CA LEU A 174 -0.87 3.10 -1.73
C LEU A 174 -1.30 1.74 -1.17
N LEU A 175 -0.55 0.71 -1.48
CA LEU A 175 -0.62 -0.60 -0.86
C LEU A 175 0.57 -0.74 0.08
N VAL A 176 0.33 -0.88 1.38
CA VAL A 176 1.37 -0.88 2.41
C VAL A 176 1.32 -2.22 3.15
N ASP A 177 2.37 -3.01 2.99
CA ASP A 177 2.46 -4.36 3.55
C ASP A 177 3.32 -4.33 4.83
N GLU A 178 2.72 -4.66 5.96
CA GLU A 178 3.31 -4.71 7.30
C GLU A 178 4.17 -3.47 7.64
N PRO A 179 3.59 -2.26 7.63
CA PRO A 179 4.35 -1.02 7.80
C PRO A 179 5.04 -0.88 9.15
N VAL A 180 4.58 -1.57 10.19
CA VAL A 180 5.10 -1.42 11.56
C VAL A 180 5.93 -2.62 12.05
N ALA A 181 6.19 -3.59 11.17
CA ALA A 181 7.00 -4.75 11.52
C ALA A 181 8.39 -4.34 12.04
N GLY A 182 8.75 -4.76 13.26
CA GLY A 182 10.04 -4.45 13.88
C GLY A 182 10.22 -3.00 14.37
N MET A 183 9.15 -2.24 14.45
CA MET A 183 9.14 -0.89 15.02
C MET A 183 8.97 -0.92 16.54
N THR A 184 9.43 0.13 17.20
CA THR A 184 9.09 0.43 18.59
C THR A 184 7.64 0.93 18.70
N ASP A 185 7.04 0.87 19.91
CA ASP A 185 5.68 1.39 20.14
C ASP A 185 5.53 2.86 19.73
N ALA A 186 6.57 3.68 19.97
CA ALA A 186 6.57 5.07 19.57
C ALA A 186 6.57 5.23 18.03
N GLU A 187 7.42 4.48 17.31
CA GLU A 187 7.44 4.50 15.84
C GLU A 187 6.13 3.97 15.25
N THR A 188 5.51 2.96 15.89
CA THR A 188 4.20 2.41 15.50
C THR A 188 3.11 3.46 15.60
N ALA A 189 3.03 4.17 16.74
CA ALA A 189 2.05 5.25 16.93
C ALA A 189 2.23 6.38 15.91
N GLU A 190 3.49 6.79 15.67
CA GLU A 190 3.82 7.80 14.68
C GLU A 190 3.47 7.35 13.24
N THR A 191 3.64 6.07 12.93
CA THR A 191 3.26 5.49 11.62
C THR A 191 1.73 5.52 11.43
N ALA A 192 0.95 5.27 12.48
CA ALA A 192 -0.50 5.39 12.41
C ALA A 192 -0.94 6.82 12.06
N ILE A 193 -0.32 7.83 12.67
CA ILE A 193 -0.59 9.24 12.38
C ILE A 193 -0.19 9.56 10.94
N LEU A 194 1.00 9.14 10.51
CA LEU A 194 1.51 9.33 9.15
C LEU A 194 0.53 8.78 8.10
N LEU A 195 0.07 7.55 8.26
CA LEU A 195 -0.85 6.93 7.29
C LEU A 195 -2.20 7.64 7.25
N LYS A 196 -2.71 8.13 8.39
CA LYS A 196 -3.92 8.97 8.44
C LYS A 196 -3.74 10.31 7.72
N GLU A 197 -2.56 10.93 7.82
CA GLU A 197 -2.24 12.16 7.10
C GLU A 197 -2.20 11.92 5.59
N ILE A 198 -1.54 10.86 5.15
CA ILE A 198 -1.48 10.47 3.73
C ILE A 198 -2.90 10.20 3.19
N ALA A 199 -3.75 9.55 3.98
CA ALA A 199 -5.11 9.21 3.58
C ALA A 199 -6.03 10.42 3.36
N LYS A 200 -5.67 11.62 3.84
CA LYS A 200 -6.44 12.85 3.55
C LYS A 200 -6.42 13.22 2.06
N THR A 201 -5.43 12.78 1.32
CA THR A 201 -5.22 13.15 -0.10
C THR A 201 -5.13 11.96 -1.03
N ARG A 202 -5.00 10.73 -0.51
CA ARG A 202 -4.82 9.49 -1.29
C ARG A 202 -5.59 8.35 -0.63
N SER A 203 -5.86 7.30 -1.40
CA SER A 203 -6.38 6.07 -0.80
C SER A 203 -5.20 5.19 -0.34
N VAL A 204 -5.38 4.53 0.79
CA VAL A 204 -4.33 3.68 1.39
C VAL A 204 -4.95 2.34 1.80
N VAL A 205 -4.33 1.25 1.42
CA VAL A 205 -4.66 -0.10 1.90
C VAL A 205 -3.46 -0.61 2.69
N VAL A 206 -3.70 -0.94 3.95
CA VAL A 206 -2.69 -1.46 4.87
C VAL A 206 -2.98 -2.93 5.14
N VAL A 207 -2.01 -3.79 4.91
CA VAL A 207 -2.05 -5.19 5.38
C VAL A 207 -1.26 -5.27 6.65
N GLU A 208 -1.89 -5.72 7.73
CA GLU A 208 -1.26 -5.81 9.05
C GLU A 208 -1.83 -6.95 9.88
N HIS A 209 -1.08 -7.36 10.89
CA HIS A 209 -1.50 -8.35 11.88
C HIS A 209 -1.44 -7.80 13.32
N ASP A 210 -0.87 -6.61 13.54
CA ASP A 210 -0.86 -5.92 14.82
C ASP A 210 -2.23 -5.28 15.10
N MET A 211 -2.99 -5.90 15.99
CA MET A 211 -4.35 -5.46 16.34
C MET A 211 -4.36 -4.13 17.10
N GLY A 212 -3.28 -3.80 17.83
CA GLY A 212 -3.12 -2.52 18.50
C GLY A 212 -3.01 -1.39 17.47
N PHE A 213 -2.10 -1.54 16.52
CA PHE A 213 -1.94 -0.60 15.43
C PHE A 213 -3.23 -0.42 14.59
N ILE A 214 -3.94 -1.52 14.29
CA ILE A 214 -5.22 -1.45 13.56
C ILE A 214 -6.27 -0.67 14.36
N ARG A 215 -6.34 -0.84 15.70
CA ARG A 215 -7.22 -0.03 16.58
C ARG A 215 -6.83 1.44 16.55
N ASP A 216 -5.53 1.73 16.61
CA ASP A 216 -5.01 3.10 16.53
C ASP A 216 -5.33 3.76 15.20
N LEU A 217 -5.31 3.02 14.09
CA LEU A 217 -5.78 3.53 12.80
C LEU A 217 -7.26 3.91 12.83
N GLY A 218 -8.11 3.17 13.54
CA GLY A 218 -9.53 3.49 13.71
C GLY A 218 -10.31 3.47 12.38
N VAL A 219 -9.96 2.58 11.47
CA VAL A 219 -10.48 2.50 10.11
C VAL A 219 -11.33 1.26 9.87
N LYS A 220 -11.97 1.19 8.71
CA LYS A 220 -12.67 0.00 8.25
C LYS A 220 -11.67 -1.13 8.02
N VAL A 221 -11.98 -2.31 8.53
CA VAL A 221 -11.16 -3.51 8.48
C VAL A 221 -11.85 -4.56 7.61
N THR A 222 -11.08 -5.22 6.75
CA THR A 222 -11.50 -6.40 5.98
C THR A 222 -10.67 -7.59 6.46
N CYS A 223 -11.32 -8.61 7.01
CA CYS A 223 -10.68 -9.86 7.37
C CYS A 223 -10.76 -10.84 6.22
N LEU A 224 -9.59 -11.34 5.79
CA LEU A 224 -9.48 -12.39 4.77
C LEU A 224 -9.23 -13.74 5.45
N ALA A 225 -9.87 -14.79 4.94
CA ALA A 225 -9.57 -16.17 5.27
C ALA A 225 -9.83 -17.05 4.03
N GLU A 226 -8.97 -18.04 3.81
CA GLU A 226 -9.09 -19.01 2.70
C GLU A 226 -9.36 -18.36 1.34
N GLY A 227 -8.69 -17.24 1.08
CA GLY A 227 -8.78 -16.51 -0.19
C GLY A 227 -10.08 -15.72 -0.40
N SER A 228 -10.91 -15.56 0.62
CA SER A 228 -12.19 -14.83 0.56
C SER A 228 -12.32 -13.79 1.67
N VAL A 229 -13.24 -12.83 1.52
CA VAL A 229 -13.61 -11.91 2.59
C VAL A 229 -14.47 -12.66 3.60
N LEU A 230 -14.00 -12.74 4.84
CA LEU A 230 -14.69 -13.39 5.95
C LEU A 230 -15.63 -12.44 6.68
N ALA A 231 -15.12 -11.24 7.00
CA ALA A 231 -15.88 -10.18 7.67
C ALA A 231 -15.34 -8.81 7.27
N GLU A 232 -16.18 -7.79 7.32
CA GLU A 232 -15.82 -6.40 7.02
C GLU A 232 -16.59 -5.43 7.90
N GLY A 233 -15.91 -4.45 8.50
CA GLY A 233 -16.51 -3.44 9.36
C GLY A 233 -15.50 -2.71 10.25
N ALA A 234 -15.99 -2.07 11.32
CA ALA A 234 -15.12 -1.54 12.37
C ALA A 234 -14.35 -2.66 13.05
N ILE A 235 -13.15 -2.36 13.58
CA ILE A 235 -12.28 -3.39 14.19
C ILE A 235 -13.00 -4.19 15.29
N ASP A 236 -13.80 -3.52 16.13
CA ASP A 236 -14.52 -4.20 17.22
C ASP A 236 -15.62 -5.14 16.69
N PHE A 237 -16.28 -4.78 15.58
CA PHE A 237 -17.23 -5.68 14.91
C PHE A 237 -16.51 -6.90 14.35
N VAL A 238 -15.43 -6.71 13.62
CA VAL A 238 -14.67 -7.79 12.98
C VAL A 238 -14.02 -8.71 14.01
N SER A 239 -13.47 -8.15 15.11
CA SER A 239 -12.79 -8.94 16.15
C SER A 239 -13.76 -9.76 17.02
N ASN A 240 -15.05 -9.40 17.06
CA ASN A 240 -16.10 -10.14 17.78
C ASN A 240 -16.90 -11.08 16.85
N ASP A 241 -16.64 -11.10 15.56
CA ASP A 241 -17.28 -12.03 14.65
C ASP A 241 -16.84 -13.48 14.96
N GLN A 242 -17.82 -14.37 15.17
CA GLN A 242 -17.57 -15.77 15.57
C GLN A 242 -16.65 -16.49 14.58
N LYS A 243 -16.83 -16.26 13.27
CA LYS A 243 -16.00 -16.87 12.23
C LYS A 243 -14.57 -16.34 12.25
N VAL A 244 -14.38 -15.04 12.54
CA VAL A 244 -13.04 -14.44 12.67
C VAL A 244 -12.33 -14.99 13.89
N ILE A 245 -13.03 -15.15 15.03
CA ILE A 245 -12.47 -15.77 16.22
C ILE A 245 -12.01 -17.19 15.92
N GLU A 246 -12.86 -18.01 15.32
CA GLU A 246 -12.57 -19.42 15.01
C GLU A 246 -11.43 -19.59 13.99
N ASN A 247 -11.38 -18.75 12.96
CA ASN A 247 -10.42 -18.91 11.87
C ASN A 247 -9.10 -18.13 12.03
N TYR A 248 -9.07 -17.10 12.90
CA TYR A 248 -7.91 -16.21 13.00
C TYR A 248 -7.48 -15.92 14.44
N LEU A 249 -8.38 -15.48 15.32
CA LEU A 249 -8.05 -14.97 16.66
C LEU A 249 -8.01 -16.06 17.72
N GLY A 250 -8.68 -17.19 17.52
CA GLY A 250 -8.81 -18.30 18.47
C GLY A 250 -7.69 -19.34 18.40
N ARG A 251 -6.60 -19.06 17.69
CA ARG A 251 -5.44 -19.97 17.54
C ARG A 251 -4.26 -19.52 18.37
#